data_c248b73cdfa7bd456b928c43c3e4167a
#
_entry.id   c248b73cdfa7bd456b928c43c3e4167a
#
_cell.length_a   1.000
_cell.length_b   1.000
_cell.length_c   1.000
_cell.angle_alpha   90.00
_cell.angle_beta   90.00
_cell.angle_gamma   90.00
#
_symmetry.space_group_name_H-M   'P 1'
#
loop_
_entity.id
_entity.type
_entity.pdbx_description
1 polymer ?
#
loop_
_entity_poly.entity_id
_entity_poly.type
_entity_poly.pdbx_seq_one_letter_code
_entity_poly.pdbx_strand_id
1 'polypeptide(L)'
;VLFRSVLAELGCRNTALGFVAGETGAWLERGLAAQGITTDFIHLEQGMTRINVKIKAGQETELNGAGPDIPESAMEQLEAQLDKLAEGDILILAGSIPSSLPQTTYERLLARLEGHGVHTVVDATRDLLVNVLQYHPFLIKPNNHELGEIVGRTLTTDADITAAARTLQEKGARNVLVSMAGDGALLLDEKGEVHRIGTPKGKVVNSV
;
A
#
# COMPACT_ATOMS: atom_id res chain seq x y z
N VAL A 1 -6.21 -2.53 5.95
CA VAL A 1 -7.22 -3.53 6.35
C VAL A 1 -7.83 -4.20 5.13
N LEU A 2 -8.32 -3.44 4.13
CA LEU A 2 -9.05 -3.98 2.98
C LEU A 2 -8.28 -5.06 2.18
N PHE A 3 -7.01 -4.82 1.86
CA PHE A 3 -6.15 -5.80 1.16
C PHE A 3 -6.14 -7.16 1.86
N ARG A 4 -6.01 -7.15 3.17
CA ARG A 4 -5.89 -8.39 3.98
C ARG A 4 -7.16 -9.18 4.03
N SER A 5 -8.30 -8.50 4.16
CA SER A 5 -9.61 -9.16 4.13
C SER A 5 -9.83 -9.87 2.79
N VAL A 6 -9.49 -9.21 1.66
CA VAL A 6 -9.59 -9.82 0.33
C VAL A 6 -8.65 -11.02 0.19
N LEU A 7 -7.41 -10.92 0.65
CA LEU A 7 -6.47 -12.05 0.62
C LEU A 7 -6.95 -13.23 1.46
N ALA A 8 -7.52 -12.97 2.64
CA ALA A 8 -8.11 -14.01 3.49
C ALA A 8 -9.29 -14.70 2.82
N GLU A 9 -10.21 -13.96 2.22
CA GLU A 9 -11.33 -14.51 1.43
C GLU A 9 -10.86 -15.35 0.22
N LEU A 10 -9.72 -15.01 -0.37
CA LEU A 10 -9.08 -15.78 -1.44
C LEU A 10 -8.28 -16.98 -0.93
N GLY A 11 -8.27 -17.25 0.39
CA GLY A 11 -7.51 -18.33 1.00
C GLY A 11 -6.00 -18.11 1.04
N CYS A 12 -5.53 -16.87 0.77
CA CYS A 12 -4.11 -16.53 0.83
C CYS A 12 -3.70 -16.24 2.27
N ARG A 13 -2.77 -17.03 2.80
CA ARG A 13 -2.18 -16.75 4.12
C ARG A 13 -1.41 -15.44 4.07
N ASN A 14 -1.66 -14.57 5.02
CA ASN A 14 -0.97 -13.31 5.14
C ASN A 14 -0.79 -12.90 6.61
N THR A 15 0.24 -12.13 6.90
CA THR A 15 0.51 -11.60 8.24
C THR A 15 0.49 -10.07 8.19
N ALA A 16 -0.23 -9.49 9.11
CA ALA A 16 -0.29 -8.04 9.27
C ALA A 16 0.88 -7.55 10.13
N LEU A 17 1.73 -6.71 9.57
CA LEU A 17 2.78 -5.99 10.29
C LEU A 17 2.39 -4.52 10.49
N GLY A 18 2.97 -3.87 11.47
CA GLY A 18 2.79 -2.44 11.75
C GLY A 18 2.83 -2.14 13.23
N PHE A 19 2.45 -0.92 13.59
CA PHE A 19 2.49 -0.43 14.97
C PHE A 19 1.08 -0.23 15.50
N VAL A 20 0.84 -0.69 16.72
CA VAL A 20 -0.42 -0.49 17.44
C VAL A 20 -0.17 0.07 18.83
N ALA A 21 -1.14 0.82 19.36
CA ALA A 21 -1.07 1.40 20.69
C ALA A 21 -2.44 1.48 21.34
N GLY A 22 -2.50 1.31 22.65
CA GLY A 22 -3.65 1.50 23.50
C GLY A 22 -4.87 0.65 23.12
N GLU A 23 -6.02 1.04 23.63
CA GLU A 23 -7.27 0.29 23.45
C GLU A 23 -7.72 0.20 21.97
N THR A 24 -7.48 1.24 21.18
CA THR A 24 -7.82 1.23 19.75
C THR A 24 -6.96 0.26 18.97
N GLY A 25 -5.70 0.06 19.37
CA GLY A 25 -4.81 -0.95 18.82
C GLY A 25 -5.31 -2.37 19.16
N ALA A 26 -5.61 -2.62 20.43
CA ALA A 26 -6.15 -3.90 20.89
C ALA A 26 -7.51 -4.22 20.22
N TRP A 27 -8.36 -3.22 20.00
CA TRP A 27 -9.61 -3.39 19.27
C TRP A 27 -9.37 -3.79 17.80
N LEU A 28 -8.41 -3.16 17.13
CA LEU A 28 -8.02 -3.48 15.75
C LEU A 28 -7.53 -4.93 15.65
N GLU A 29 -6.65 -5.37 16.55
CA GLU A 29 -6.13 -6.75 16.54
C GLU A 29 -7.24 -7.78 16.76
N ARG A 30 -8.12 -7.56 17.73
CA ARG A 30 -9.28 -8.44 17.94
C ARG A 30 -10.18 -8.52 16.70
N GLY A 31 -10.39 -7.38 16.02
CA GLY A 31 -11.19 -7.34 14.78
C GLY A 31 -10.54 -8.10 13.62
N LEU A 32 -9.22 -8.05 13.49
CA LEU A 32 -8.49 -8.81 12.48
C LEU A 32 -8.45 -10.31 12.79
N ALA A 33 -8.21 -10.66 14.05
CA ALA A 33 -8.22 -12.05 14.50
C ALA A 33 -9.60 -12.71 14.27
N ALA A 34 -10.69 -11.98 14.50
CA ALA A 34 -12.05 -12.47 14.23
C ALA A 34 -12.31 -12.74 12.73
N GLN A 35 -11.52 -12.14 11.83
CA GLN A 35 -11.54 -12.39 10.39
C GLN A 35 -10.50 -13.44 9.95
N GLY A 36 -9.84 -14.14 10.89
CA GLY A 36 -8.82 -15.13 10.59
C GLY A 36 -7.49 -14.55 10.06
N ILE A 37 -7.27 -13.26 10.23
CA ILE A 37 -6.03 -12.60 9.79
C ILE A 37 -4.99 -12.69 10.89
N THR A 38 -3.82 -13.23 10.55
CA THR A 38 -2.66 -13.26 11.46
C THR A 38 -2.08 -11.86 11.62
N THR A 39 -1.78 -11.47 12.85
CA THR A 39 -1.12 -10.20 13.17
C THR A 39 0.21 -10.46 13.87
N ASP A 40 1.23 -9.67 13.55
CA ASP A 40 2.53 -9.61 14.24
C ASP A 40 2.87 -8.13 14.44
N PHE A 41 1.97 -7.43 15.16
CA PHE A 41 2.10 -5.99 15.41
C PHE A 41 3.08 -5.69 16.54
N ILE A 42 3.78 -4.58 16.40
CA ILE A 42 4.64 -4.01 17.42
C ILE A 42 3.77 -3.11 18.31
N HIS A 43 3.71 -3.45 19.60
CA HIS A 43 2.93 -2.72 20.58
C HIS A 43 3.75 -1.55 21.14
N LEU A 44 3.26 -0.32 20.92
CA LEU A 44 3.86 0.87 21.48
C LEU A 44 3.33 1.12 22.90
N GLU A 45 4.20 1.55 23.78
CA GLU A 45 3.85 1.79 25.18
C GLU A 45 2.94 2.98 25.40
N GLN A 46 3.00 3.97 24.50
CA GLN A 46 2.28 5.24 24.64
C GLN A 46 1.42 5.55 23.43
N GLY A 47 0.37 6.33 23.67
CA GLY A 47 -0.55 6.79 22.62
C GLY A 47 -1.67 5.82 22.33
N MET A 48 -2.32 6.03 21.20
CA MET A 48 -3.43 5.22 20.69
C MET A 48 -3.32 5.07 19.18
N THR A 49 -3.60 3.89 18.67
CA THR A 49 -3.74 3.67 17.21
C THR A 49 -4.78 4.62 16.65
N ARG A 50 -4.44 5.34 15.58
CA ARG A 50 -5.29 6.37 15.00
C ARG A 50 -6.61 5.83 14.49
N ILE A 51 -7.65 6.63 14.60
CA ILE A 51 -8.95 6.42 13.97
C ILE A 51 -9.16 7.53 12.94
N ASN A 52 -9.43 7.16 11.70
CA ASN A 52 -9.86 8.10 10.67
C ASN A 52 -11.37 7.98 10.50
N VAL A 53 -12.06 9.12 10.56
CA VAL A 53 -13.53 9.19 10.44
C VAL A 53 -13.89 9.92 9.16
N LYS A 54 -14.71 9.29 8.32
CA LYS A 54 -15.29 9.91 7.14
C LYS A 54 -16.76 10.21 7.41
N ILE A 55 -17.11 11.49 7.37
CA ILE A 55 -18.48 11.96 7.57
C ILE A 55 -19.07 12.29 6.19
N LYS A 56 -20.13 11.58 5.82
CA LYS A 56 -20.86 11.80 4.56
C LYS A 56 -22.19 12.51 4.87
N ALA A 57 -22.17 13.85 4.87
CA ALA A 57 -23.33 14.68 5.11
C ALA A 57 -23.36 15.85 4.12
N GLY A 58 -23.75 15.59 2.87
CA GLY A 58 -23.74 16.58 1.79
C GLY A 58 -22.36 16.80 1.19
N GLN A 59 -21.43 17.32 1.95
CA GLN A 59 -19.99 17.30 1.60
C GLN A 59 -19.28 16.24 2.43
N GLU A 60 -18.32 15.53 1.82
CA GLU A 60 -17.50 14.56 2.53
C GLU A 60 -16.47 15.32 3.39
N THR A 61 -16.44 15.03 4.68
CA THR A 61 -15.46 15.57 5.63
C THR A 61 -14.65 14.43 6.22
N GLU A 62 -13.34 14.54 6.19
CA GLU A 62 -12.44 13.57 6.80
C GLU A 62 -11.79 14.14 8.06
N LEU A 63 -11.90 13.39 9.17
CA LEU A 63 -11.15 13.64 10.40
C LEU A 63 -10.04 12.58 10.49
N ASN A 64 -8.83 12.99 10.16
CA ASN A 64 -7.67 12.13 10.18
C ASN A 64 -6.90 12.32 11.50
N GLY A 65 -7.02 11.35 12.41
CA GLY A 65 -6.29 11.35 13.67
C GLY A 65 -4.77 11.22 13.43
N ALA A 66 -3.99 11.93 14.25
CA ALA A 66 -2.56 11.62 14.37
C ALA A 66 -2.41 10.25 15.04
N GLY A 67 -1.49 9.44 14.57
CA GLY A 67 -1.13 8.19 15.24
C GLY A 67 -0.22 8.43 16.44
N PRO A 68 0.17 7.37 17.15
CA PRO A 68 1.18 7.47 18.19
C PRO A 68 2.56 7.77 17.59
N ASP A 69 3.43 8.34 18.39
CA ASP A 69 4.84 8.48 18.03
C ASP A 69 5.49 7.10 17.96
N ILE A 70 6.25 6.86 16.90
CA ILE A 70 6.94 5.58 16.67
C ILE A 70 8.42 5.80 16.96
N PRO A 71 8.94 5.24 18.06
CA PRO A 71 10.35 5.36 18.41
C PRO A 71 11.22 4.52 17.47
N GLU A 72 12.49 4.88 17.34
CA GLU A 72 13.47 4.15 16.52
C GLU A 72 13.56 2.68 16.92
N SER A 73 13.48 2.37 18.21
CA SER A 73 13.48 0.99 18.71
C SER A 73 12.31 0.14 18.19
N ALA A 74 11.16 0.75 17.90
CA ALA A 74 10.04 0.07 17.27
C ALA A 74 10.29 -0.12 15.77
N MET A 75 10.93 0.83 15.11
CA MET A 75 11.37 0.67 13.72
C MET A 75 12.40 -0.46 13.58
N GLU A 76 13.37 -0.57 14.49
CA GLU A 76 14.32 -1.68 14.51
C GLU A 76 13.63 -3.03 14.69
N GLN A 77 12.55 -3.11 15.47
CA GLN A 77 11.75 -4.32 15.61
C GLN A 77 11.03 -4.69 14.30
N LEU A 78 10.45 -3.70 13.60
CA LEU A 78 9.85 -3.92 12.29
C LEU A 78 10.88 -4.43 11.27
N GLU A 79 12.07 -3.85 11.27
CA GLU A 79 13.16 -4.29 10.42
C GLU A 79 13.60 -5.73 10.72
N ALA A 80 13.68 -6.08 12.01
CA ALA A 80 13.97 -7.46 12.41
C ALA A 80 12.86 -8.47 12.04
N GLN A 81 11.61 -8.01 11.91
CA GLN A 81 10.53 -8.83 11.33
C GLN A 81 10.74 -9.02 9.83
N LEU A 82 11.13 -7.96 9.11
CA LEU A 82 11.40 -8.03 7.67
C LEU A 82 12.62 -8.90 7.33
N ASP A 83 13.63 -8.96 8.19
CA ASP A 83 14.80 -9.84 8.03
C ASP A 83 14.44 -11.34 7.99
N LYS A 84 13.25 -11.70 8.47
CA LYS A 84 12.75 -13.09 8.42
C LYS A 84 12.13 -13.46 7.07
N LEU A 85 11.92 -12.47 6.17
CA LEU A 85 11.41 -12.72 4.85
C LEU A 85 12.47 -13.42 3.99
N ALA A 86 12.02 -14.38 3.20
CA ALA A 86 12.85 -15.20 2.34
C ALA A 86 12.52 -14.98 0.86
N GLU A 87 13.34 -15.54 -0.01
CA GLU A 87 13.11 -15.55 -1.45
C GLU A 87 11.72 -16.11 -1.78
N GLY A 88 10.97 -15.38 -2.60
CA GLY A 88 9.61 -15.70 -3.00
C GLY A 88 8.52 -15.16 -2.08
N ASP A 89 8.86 -14.63 -0.89
CA ASP A 89 7.89 -13.93 -0.07
C ASP A 89 7.44 -12.62 -0.72
N ILE A 90 6.25 -12.16 -0.37
CA ILE A 90 5.68 -10.91 -0.88
C ILE A 90 5.51 -9.93 0.28
N LEU A 91 6.19 -8.79 0.21
CA LEU A 91 5.96 -7.66 1.11
C LEU A 91 5.08 -6.61 0.44
N ILE A 92 3.97 -6.25 1.07
CA ILE A 92 3.08 -5.18 0.60
C ILE A 92 3.24 -3.97 1.52
N LEU A 93 3.78 -2.89 0.99
CA LEU A 93 3.82 -1.57 1.63
C LEU A 93 2.64 -0.75 1.14
N ALA A 94 1.68 -0.48 2.02
CA ALA A 94 0.46 0.23 1.65
C ALA A 94 0.08 1.30 2.68
N GLY A 95 -0.36 2.44 2.18
CA GLY A 95 -0.83 3.58 2.97
C GLY A 95 0.19 4.70 3.12
N SER A 96 -0.15 5.68 3.97
CA SER A 96 0.70 6.83 4.27
C SER A 96 1.70 6.52 5.39
N ILE A 97 2.86 7.11 5.31
CA ILE A 97 3.84 7.09 6.40
C ILE A 97 3.32 7.98 7.55
N PRO A 98 3.32 7.50 8.80
CA PRO A 98 3.00 8.31 9.96
C PRO A 98 3.87 9.56 10.04
N SER A 99 3.31 10.67 10.53
CA SER A 99 4.03 11.95 10.63
C SER A 99 5.23 11.91 11.58
N SER A 100 5.27 10.95 12.50
CA SER A 100 6.41 10.71 13.41
C SER A 100 7.59 10.02 12.73
N LEU A 101 7.43 9.52 11.50
CA LEU A 101 8.48 8.84 10.76
C LEU A 101 8.95 9.68 9.55
N PRO A 102 10.23 9.55 9.15
CA PRO A 102 10.73 10.16 7.94
C PRO A 102 9.97 9.69 6.69
N GLN A 103 9.78 10.59 5.71
CA GLN A 103 9.16 10.24 4.44
C GLN A 103 9.98 9.21 3.64
N THR A 104 11.23 9.00 3.98
CA THR A 104 12.14 7.99 3.43
C THR A 104 11.97 6.59 4.06
N THR A 105 10.97 6.40 4.92
CA THR A 105 10.76 5.11 5.62
C THR A 105 10.59 3.94 4.64
N TYR A 106 9.81 4.09 3.56
CA TYR A 106 9.64 3.02 2.58
C TYR A 106 10.94 2.70 1.84
N GLU A 107 11.73 3.72 1.50
CA GLU A 107 13.05 3.56 0.93
C GLU A 107 13.98 2.75 1.86
N ARG A 108 13.98 3.09 3.17
CA ARG A 108 14.75 2.37 4.19
C ARG A 108 14.37 0.88 4.26
N LEU A 109 13.06 0.57 4.25
CA LEU A 109 12.58 -0.81 4.30
C LEU A 109 12.91 -1.59 3.03
N LEU A 110 12.81 -0.97 1.86
CA LEU A 110 13.13 -1.61 0.58
C LEU A 110 14.64 -1.83 0.41
N ALA A 111 15.47 -0.86 0.80
CA ALA A 111 16.92 -1.01 0.78
C ALA A 111 17.39 -2.19 1.63
N ARG A 112 16.73 -2.44 2.77
CA ARG A 112 17.04 -3.58 3.63
C ARG A 112 16.76 -4.94 2.98
N LEU A 113 15.76 -5.01 2.12
CA LEU A 113 15.35 -6.26 1.44
C LEU A 113 16.05 -6.47 0.10
N GLU A 114 16.91 -5.55 -0.30
CA GLU A 114 17.63 -5.66 -1.56
C GLU A 114 18.50 -6.95 -1.58
N GLY A 115 18.37 -7.74 -2.63
CA GLY A 115 19.07 -9.02 -2.76
C GLY A 115 18.46 -10.22 -2.00
N HIS A 116 17.40 -10.05 -1.22
CA HIS A 116 16.75 -11.15 -0.48
C HIS A 116 15.76 -11.97 -1.34
N GLY A 117 15.51 -11.57 -2.59
CA GLY A 117 14.54 -12.26 -3.46
C GLY A 117 13.08 -12.08 -3.07
N VAL A 118 12.78 -11.09 -2.19
CA VAL A 118 11.43 -10.74 -1.77
C VAL A 118 10.74 -9.91 -2.86
N HIS A 119 9.50 -10.26 -3.19
CA HIS A 119 8.69 -9.45 -4.10
C HIS A 119 8.04 -8.29 -3.35
N THR A 120 8.43 -7.07 -3.66
CA THR A 120 7.89 -5.87 -3.02
C THR A 120 6.76 -5.26 -3.84
N VAL A 121 5.62 -5.02 -3.20
CA VAL A 121 4.44 -4.35 -3.76
C VAL A 121 4.25 -3.03 -3.05
N VAL A 122 4.18 -1.92 -3.79
CA VAL A 122 4.05 -0.59 -3.19
C VAL A 122 2.76 0.10 -3.67
N ASP A 123 1.88 0.39 -2.71
CA ASP A 123 0.66 1.16 -2.88
C ASP A 123 0.80 2.48 -2.10
N ALA A 124 1.49 3.42 -2.69
CA ALA A 124 1.81 4.73 -2.11
C ALA A 124 1.51 5.84 -3.13
N THR A 125 1.45 7.07 -2.65
CA THR A 125 1.11 8.23 -3.47
C THR A 125 2.33 9.10 -3.76
N ARG A 126 2.33 9.78 -4.92
CA ARG A 126 3.25 10.88 -5.28
C ARG A 126 4.73 10.53 -5.06
N ASP A 127 5.42 11.39 -4.30
CA ASP A 127 6.87 11.28 -4.08
C ASP A 127 7.29 9.96 -3.42
N LEU A 128 6.45 9.43 -2.51
CA LEU A 128 6.71 8.12 -1.89
C LEU A 128 6.79 7.00 -2.92
N LEU A 129 5.92 7.05 -3.95
CA LEU A 129 5.94 6.06 -5.02
C LEU A 129 7.15 6.23 -5.92
N VAL A 130 7.49 7.49 -6.28
CA VAL A 130 8.61 7.77 -7.18
C VAL A 130 9.95 7.42 -6.54
N ASN A 131 10.12 7.73 -5.28
CA ASN A 131 11.37 7.49 -4.55
C ASN A 131 11.72 6.01 -4.40
N VAL A 132 10.72 5.13 -4.36
CA VAL A 132 10.96 3.68 -4.23
C VAL A 132 11.28 2.97 -5.54
N LEU A 133 11.14 3.63 -6.69
CA LEU A 133 11.37 3.00 -8.00
C LEU A 133 12.82 2.53 -8.18
N GLN A 134 13.79 3.22 -7.57
CA GLN A 134 15.20 2.82 -7.58
C GLN A 134 15.48 1.44 -6.97
N TYR A 135 14.57 0.92 -6.12
CA TYR A 135 14.66 -0.42 -5.51
C TYR A 135 13.94 -1.51 -6.33
N HIS A 136 13.54 -1.20 -7.56
CA HIS A 136 12.92 -2.13 -8.50
C HIS A 136 11.74 -2.93 -7.93
N PRO A 137 10.70 -2.25 -7.36
CA PRO A 137 9.56 -2.95 -6.80
C PRO A 137 8.92 -3.86 -7.84
N PHE A 138 8.52 -5.08 -7.37
CA PHE A 138 7.85 -6.05 -8.24
C PHE A 138 6.55 -5.49 -8.83
N LEU A 139 5.78 -4.75 -8.01
CA LEU A 139 4.53 -4.12 -8.45
C LEU A 139 4.34 -2.78 -7.75
N ILE A 140 3.93 -1.78 -8.51
CA ILE A 140 3.38 -0.54 -7.98
C ILE A 140 1.92 -0.37 -8.41
N LYS A 141 1.10 0.31 -7.55
CA LYS A 141 -0.33 0.48 -7.81
C LYS A 141 -0.81 1.93 -7.69
N PRO A 142 -0.44 2.83 -8.58
CA PRO A 142 -1.06 4.16 -8.65
C PRO A 142 -2.51 4.06 -9.16
N ASN A 143 -3.36 5.02 -8.81
CA ASN A 143 -4.57 5.27 -9.57
C ASN A 143 -4.26 6.16 -10.79
N ASN A 144 -5.22 6.28 -11.73
CA ASN A 144 -5.03 7.05 -12.97
C ASN A 144 -4.75 8.54 -12.72
N HIS A 145 -5.29 9.12 -11.65
CA HIS A 145 -5.04 10.52 -11.28
C HIS A 145 -3.63 10.70 -10.71
N GLU A 146 -3.24 9.84 -9.77
CA GLU A 146 -1.89 9.82 -9.19
C GLU A 146 -0.81 9.62 -10.27
N LEU A 147 -1.06 8.69 -11.21
CA LEU A 147 -0.17 8.47 -12.33
C LEU A 147 -0.06 9.73 -13.21
N GLY A 148 -1.19 10.41 -13.48
CA GLY A 148 -1.25 11.67 -14.20
C GLY A 148 -0.47 12.78 -13.51
N GLU A 149 -0.60 12.91 -12.19
CA GLU A 149 0.17 13.86 -11.38
C GLU A 149 1.69 13.60 -11.48
N ILE A 150 2.12 12.34 -11.39
CA ILE A 150 3.53 11.93 -11.49
C ILE A 150 4.13 12.29 -12.85
N VAL A 151 3.38 12.12 -13.95
CA VAL A 151 3.86 12.42 -15.30
C VAL A 151 3.52 13.85 -15.76
N GLY A 152 2.84 14.64 -14.92
CA GLY A 152 2.53 16.06 -15.17
C GLY A 152 1.46 16.27 -16.27
N ARG A 153 0.57 15.32 -16.52
CA ARG A 153 -0.49 15.43 -17.53
C ARG A 153 -1.75 14.66 -17.18
N THR A 154 -2.90 15.09 -17.68
CA THR A 154 -4.15 14.33 -17.58
C THR A 154 -4.12 13.12 -18.52
N LEU A 155 -4.50 11.97 -18.00
CA LEU A 155 -4.59 10.70 -18.74
C LEU A 155 -6.05 10.43 -19.08
N THR A 156 -6.38 10.35 -20.35
CA THR A 156 -7.77 10.22 -20.83
C THR A 156 -8.04 8.91 -21.56
N THR A 157 -7.01 8.27 -22.08
CA THR A 157 -7.11 7.05 -22.85
C THR A 157 -6.24 5.93 -22.28
N ASP A 158 -6.56 4.67 -22.58
CA ASP A 158 -5.71 3.54 -22.21
C ASP A 158 -4.30 3.67 -22.81
N ALA A 159 -4.15 4.30 -23.96
CA ALA A 159 -2.86 4.60 -24.58
C ALA A 159 -2.05 5.60 -23.74
N ASP A 160 -2.69 6.67 -23.23
CA ASP A 160 -2.05 7.64 -22.35
C ASP A 160 -1.59 6.97 -21.04
N ILE A 161 -2.46 6.15 -20.45
CA ILE A 161 -2.18 5.42 -19.21
C ILE A 161 -1.02 4.44 -19.42
N THR A 162 -1.02 3.70 -20.54
CA THR A 162 0.07 2.78 -20.88
C THR A 162 1.39 3.52 -21.06
N ALA A 163 1.39 4.63 -21.77
CA ALA A 163 2.60 5.44 -21.97
C ALA A 163 3.16 6.00 -20.64
N ALA A 164 2.26 6.45 -19.76
CA ALA A 164 2.64 6.91 -18.42
C ALA A 164 3.17 5.76 -17.54
N ALA A 165 2.53 4.58 -17.59
CA ALA A 165 3.00 3.39 -16.88
C ALA A 165 4.40 2.95 -17.35
N ARG A 166 4.70 3.02 -18.66
CA ARG A 166 6.03 2.74 -19.21
C ARG A 166 7.10 3.68 -18.62
N THR A 167 6.77 4.95 -18.43
CA THR A 167 7.70 5.90 -17.78
C THR A 167 8.09 5.45 -16.36
N LEU A 168 7.17 4.81 -15.61
CA LEU A 168 7.48 4.28 -14.28
C LEU A 168 8.26 2.96 -14.35
N GLN A 169 8.05 2.13 -15.38
CA GLN A 169 8.89 0.97 -15.63
C GLN A 169 10.33 1.37 -15.97
N GLU A 170 10.51 2.36 -16.83
CA GLU A 170 11.84 2.91 -17.18
C GLU A 170 12.57 3.46 -15.96
N LYS A 171 11.82 3.92 -14.94
CA LYS A 171 12.37 4.38 -13.65
C LYS A 171 12.63 3.26 -12.66
N GLY A 172 12.22 2.01 -12.95
CA GLY A 172 12.57 0.86 -12.13
C GLY A 172 11.43 -0.06 -11.72
N ALA A 173 10.16 0.32 -11.82
CA ALA A 173 9.06 -0.59 -11.50
C ALA A 173 9.05 -1.79 -12.47
N ARG A 174 8.89 -3.02 -11.94
CA ARG A 174 8.79 -4.21 -12.82
C ARG A 174 7.40 -4.31 -13.44
N ASN A 175 6.36 -4.16 -12.63
CA ASN A 175 4.96 -4.18 -13.07
C ASN A 175 4.24 -2.93 -12.57
N VAL A 176 3.33 -2.37 -13.38
CA VAL A 176 2.54 -1.18 -13.03
C VAL A 176 1.06 -1.49 -13.19
N LEU A 177 0.34 -1.57 -12.06
CA LEU A 177 -1.11 -1.77 -12.02
C LEU A 177 -1.80 -0.43 -11.80
N VAL A 178 -2.49 0.09 -12.81
CA VAL A 178 -3.21 1.35 -12.71
C VAL A 178 -4.68 1.09 -12.41
N SER A 179 -5.15 1.55 -11.24
CA SER A 179 -6.56 1.47 -10.87
C SER A 179 -7.35 2.65 -11.42
N MET A 180 -8.55 2.40 -11.95
CA MET A 180 -9.37 3.41 -12.65
C MET A 180 -10.82 3.40 -12.13
N ALA A 181 -11.01 3.17 -10.85
CA ALA A 181 -12.31 3.11 -10.20
C ALA A 181 -13.34 2.28 -11.01
N GLY A 182 -14.46 2.90 -11.43
CA GLY A 182 -15.52 2.25 -12.20
C GLY A 182 -15.08 1.71 -13.57
N ASP A 183 -13.97 2.18 -14.11
CA ASP A 183 -13.43 1.73 -15.40
C ASP A 183 -12.52 0.49 -15.26
N GLY A 184 -12.28 0.00 -14.04
CA GLY A 184 -11.50 -1.21 -13.76
C GLY A 184 -10.01 -0.95 -13.56
N ALA A 185 -9.14 -1.73 -14.18
CA ALA A 185 -7.70 -1.62 -14.02
C ALA A 185 -6.94 -1.96 -15.31
N LEU A 186 -5.74 -1.38 -15.44
CA LEU A 186 -4.79 -1.67 -16.50
C LEU A 186 -3.47 -2.12 -15.85
N LEU A 187 -2.96 -3.27 -16.24
CA LEU A 187 -1.65 -3.77 -15.84
C LEU A 187 -0.69 -3.69 -17.03
N LEU A 188 0.41 -3.00 -16.84
CA LEU A 188 1.59 -3.14 -17.69
C LEU A 188 2.56 -4.06 -16.97
N ASP A 189 2.77 -5.25 -17.52
CA ASP A 189 3.63 -6.27 -16.91
C ASP A 189 5.12 -6.09 -17.26
N GLU A 190 5.98 -6.84 -16.58
CA GLU A 190 7.44 -6.77 -16.77
C GLU A 190 7.93 -7.21 -18.16
N LYS A 191 7.06 -7.86 -18.96
CA LYS A 191 7.33 -8.22 -20.36
C LYS A 191 6.92 -7.10 -21.33
N GLY A 192 6.29 -6.03 -20.81
CA GLY A 192 5.76 -4.92 -21.58
C GLY A 192 4.40 -5.19 -22.21
N GLU A 193 3.72 -6.29 -21.81
CA GLU A 193 2.36 -6.61 -22.24
C GLU A 193 1.34 -5.81 -21.43
N VAL A 194 0.25 -5.42 -22.09
CA VAL A 194 -0.83 -4.63 -21.48
C VAL A 194 -2.05 -5.50 -21.28
N HIS A 195 -2.51 -5.58 -20.05
CA HIS A 195 -3.70 -6.32 -19.66
C HIS A 195 -4.77 -5.36 -19.14
N ARG A 196 -5.98 -5.47 -19.64
CA ARG A 196 -7.11 -4.61 -19.27
C ARG A 196 -8.25 -5.43 -18.70
N ILE A 197 -8.77 -5.00 -17.53
CA ILE A 197 -9.94 -5.63 -16.92
C ILE A 197 -10.95 -4.55 -16.50
N GLY A 198 -12.22 -4.78 -16.80
CA GLY A 198 -13.32 -3.94 -16.33
C GLY A 198 -13.75 -4.32 -14.91
N THR A 199 -14.56 -3.47 -14.29
CA THR A 199 -15.19 -3.79 -13.01
C THR A 199 -16.31 -4.81 -13.17
N PRO A 200 -16.53 -5.69 -12.17
CA PRO A 200 -17.74 -6.50 -12.11
C PRO A 200 -18.99 -5.62 -12.11
N LYS A 201 -20.03 -6.04 -12.84
CA LYS A 201 -21.31 -5.33 -12.82
C LYS A 201 -21.96 -5.48 -11.44
N GLY A 202 -22.30 -4.36 -10.82
CA GLY A 202 -22.93 -4.34 -9.51
C GLY A 202 -23.49 -2.96 -9.18
N LYS A 203 -24.36 -2.90 -8.14
CA LYS A 203 -24.80 -1.62 -7.59
C LYS A 203 -23.74 -1.11 -6.62
N VAL A 204 -23.13 0.03 -6.94
CA VAL A 204 -22.19 0.70 -6.02
C VAL A 204 -22.97 1.17 -4.79
N VAL A 205 -22.63 0.64 -3.63
CA VAL A 205 -23.17 1.08 -2.33
C VAL A 205 -22.23 2.09 -1.68
N ASN A 206 -20.95 1.88 -1.81
CA ASN A 206 -19.90 2.77 -1.34
C ASN A 206 -18.65 2.60 -2.20
N SER A 207 -17.96 3.69 -2.52
CA SER A 207 -16.77 3.72 -3.37
C SER A 207 -15.48 4.03 -2.59
N VAL A 208 -15.47 3.76 -1.30
CA VAL A 208 -14.28 3.98 -0.45
C VAL A 208 -13.43 2.75 -0.43
#